data_c5ca9b25e651a61efbfd87801b47990b
#
_entry.id   c5ca9b25e651a61efbfd87801b47990b
#
_cell.length_a   1.000
_cell.length_b   1.000
_cell.length_c   1.000
_cell.angle_alpha   90.00
_cell.angle_beta   90.00
_cell.angle_gamma   90.00
#
_symmetry.space_group_name_H-M   'P 1'
#
loop_
_entity.id
_entity.type
_entity.pdbx_description
1 polymer ?
#
loop_
_entity_poly.entity_id
_entity_poly.type
_entity_poly.pdbx_seq_one_letter_code
_entity_poly.pdbx_strand_id
1 'polypeptide(L)'
;LYTIPLVMVAMNLVYSLTAYPFGKLSDSMSHSKLLQWGLLVLILADIVLAVSSHWSTLLIGVALWGIHMGMTQGLLAAMVAHTAPPELRGTAFGMFNLMSGLALLLASTGAGVLWETFGAASTFYAGAIICVVTL
;
A
#
# COMPACT_ATOMS: atom_id res chain seq x y z
N LEU A 1 -13.65 -16.26 13.47
CA LEU A 1 -14.18 -15.77 12.16
C LEU A 1 -14.61 -14.30 12.19
N TYR A 2 -15.03 -13.74 13.34
CA TYR A 2 -15.49 -12.34 13.45
C TYR A 2 -14.34 -11.30 13.49
N THR A 3 -13.11 -11.72 13.65
CA THR A 3 -11.94 -10.85 13.79
C THR A 3 -11.38 -10.34 12.47
N ILE A 4 -11.56 -11.08 11.37
CA ILE A 4 -11.06 -10.67 10.04
C ILE A 4 -11.72 -9.38 9.55
N PRO A 5 -13.06 -9.21 9.60
CA PRO A 5 -13.69 -7.94 9.25
C PRO A 5 -13.22 -6.76 10.10
N LEU A 6 -12.92 -6.97 11.39
CA LEU A 6 -12.41 -5.91 12.27
C LEU A 6 -11.04 -5.40 11.86
N VAL A 7 -10.17 -6.27 11.37
CA VAL A 7 -8.85 -5.89 10.82
C VAL A 7 -9.04 -4.98 9.60
N MET A 8 -9.94 -5.35 8.69
CA MET A 8 -10.24 -4.54 7.51
C MET A 8 -10.85 -3.18 7.87
N VAL A 9 -11.74 -3.16 8.86
CA VAL A 9 -12.34 -1.90 9.37
C VAL A 9 -11.26 -1.01 9.98
N ALA A 10 -10.38 -1.55 10.82
CA ALA A 10 -9.28 -0.81 11.43
C ALA A 10 -8.35 -0.21 10.38
N MET A 11 -7.94 -1.01 9.37
CA MET A 11 -7.10 -0.56 8.27
C MET A 11 -7.76 0.59 7.49
N ASN A 12 -9.03 0.43 7.10
CA ASN A 12 -9.75 1.44 6.33
C ASN A 12 -10.02 2.71 7.13
N LEU A 13 -10.22 2.61 8.44
CA LEU A 13 -10.37 3.76 9.32
C LEU A 13 -9.07 4.58 9.36
N VAL A 14 -7.93 3.93 9.57
CA VAL A 14 -6.61 4.59 9.57
C VAL A 14 -6.33 5.19 8.19
N TYR A 15 -6.58 4.44 7.10
CA TYR A 15 -6.47 4.93 5.73
C TYR A 15 -7.28 6.22 5.52
N SER A 16 -8.56 6.22 5.89
CA SER A 16 -9.45 7.39 5.71
C SER A 16 -9.00 8.61 6.50
N LEU A 17 -8.55 8.41 7.74
CA LEU A 17 -8.07 9.49 8.60
C LEU A 17 -6.74 10.07 8.10
N THR A 18 -5.90 9.26 7.49
CA THR A 18 -4.57 9.68 7.00
C THR A 18 -4.61 10.21 5.57
N ALA A 19 -5.57 9.82 4.75
CA ALA A 19 -5.68 10.24 3.35
C ALA A 19 -5.77 11.77 3.20
N TYR A 20 -6.53 12.46 4.05
CA TYR A 20 -6.66 13.92 3.98
C TYR A 20 -5.36 14.67 4.32
N PRO A 21 -4.70 14.43 5.48
CA PRO A 21 -3.44 15.14 5.80
C PRO A 21 -2.33 14.83 4.81
N PHE A 22 -2.22 13.59 4.31
CA PHE A 22 -1.21 13.27 3.30
C PHE A 22 -1.55 13.79 1.91
N GLY A 23 -2.83 13.88 1.55
CA GLY A 23 -3.27 14.60 0.36
C GLY A 23 -2.82 16.06 0.39
N LYS A 24 -3.05 16.78 1.49
CA LYS A 24 -2.57 18.14 1.68
C LYS A 24 -1.03 18.25 1.67
N LEU A 25 -0.33 17.25 2.20
CA LEU A 25 1.12 17.21 2.20
C LEU A 25 1.67 17.02 0.77
N SER A 26 0.97 16.26 -0.08
CA SER A 26 1.36 16.07 -1.48
C SER A 26 1.32 17.34 -2.32
N ASP A 27 0.55 18.35 -1.89
CA ASP A 27 0.51 19.66 -2.55
C ASP A 27 1.78 20.52 -2.26
N SER A 28 2.48 20.22 -1.16
CA SER A 28 3.65 20.99 -0.71
C SER A 28 4.99 20.27 -0.85
N MET A 29 4.98 18.94 -0.98
CA MET A 29 6.18 18.11 -1.12
C MET A 29 6.29 17.53 -2.54
N SER A 30 7.52 17.20 -2.95
CA SER A 30 7.71 16.47 -4.21
C SER A 30 7.08 15.07 -4.10
N HIS A 31 6.34 14.66 -5.14
CA HIS A 31 5.66 13.38 -5.22
C HIS A 31 6.61 12.19 -4.97
N SER A 32 7.85 12.26 -5.50
CA SER A 32 8.85 11.21 -5.31
C SER A 32 9.25 11.03 -3.84
N LYS A 33 9.43 12.12 -3.09
CA LYS A 33 9.76 12.05 -1.66
C LYS A 33 8.63 11.43 -0.85
N LEU A 34 7.39 11.84 -1.13
CA LEU A 34 6.23 11.29 -0.43
C LEU A 34 6.04 9.80 -0.74
N LEU A 35 6.31 9.37 -2.00
CA LEU A 35 6.29 7.97 -2.39
C LEU A 35 7.36 7.16 -1.63
N GLN A 36 8.59 7.68 -1.53
CA GLN A 36 9.66 7.03 -0.78
C GLN A 36 9.29 6.87 0.70
N TRP A 37 8.75 7.91 1.34
CA TRP A 37 8.25 7.82 2.71
C TRP A 37 7.13 6.77 2.84
N GLY A 38 6.21 6.73 1.87
CA GLY A 38 5.16 5.70 1.80
C GLY A 38 5.74 4.28 1.75
N LEU A 39 6.77 4.05 0.92
CA LEU A 39 7.46 2.76 0.82
C LEU A 39 8.18 2.38 2.13
N LEU A 40 8.83 3.34 2.79
CA LEU A 40 9.45 3.09 4.10
C LEU A 40 8.43 2.67 5.15
N VAL A 41 7.26 3.32 5.18
CA VAL A 41 6.16 2.92 6.08
C VAL A 41 5.65 1.52 5.72
N LEU A 42 5.57 1.16 4.43
CA LEU A 42 5.18 -0.18 4.00
C LEU A 42 6.20 -1.24 4.44
N ILE A 43 7.50 -0.99 4.28
CA ILE A 43 8.56 -1.88 4.76
C ILE A 43 8.40 -2.13 6.26
N LEU A 44 8.17 -1.07 7.04
CA LEU A 44 7.97 -1.19 8.47
C LEU A 44 6.70 -2.00 8.80
N ALA A 45 5.60 -1.75 8.08
CA ALA A 45 4.36 -2.51 8.22
C ALA A 45 4.57 -4.00 7.95
N ASP A 46 5.25 -4.35 6.86
CA ASP A 46 5.53 -5.72 6.47
C ASP A 46 6.42 -6.43 7.52
N ILE A 47 7.46 -5.78 8.03
CA ILE A 47 8.31 -6.34 9.08
C ILE A 47 7.49 -6.60 10.35
N VAL A 48 6.67 -5.63 10.78
CA VAL A 48 5.84 -5.78 11.98
C VAL A 48 4.83 -6.91 11.81
N LEU A 49 4.22 -7.05 10.63
CA LEU A 49 3.29 -8.14 10.33
C LEU A 49 3.98 -9.50 10.25
N ALA A 50 5.20 -9.56 9.67
CA ALA A 50 5.98 -10.79 9.57
C ALA A 50 6.34 -11.39 10.94
N VAL A 51 6.65 -10.52 11.93
CA VAL A 51 7.02 -10.96 13.29
C VAL A 51 5.84 -10.96 14.25
N SER A 52 4.63 -10.64 13.79
CA SER A 52 3.45 -10.53 14.64
C SER A 52 3.04 -11.89 15.20
N SER A 53 3.10 -12.06 16.51
CA SER A 53 2.62 -13.22 17.24
C SER A 53 1.45 -12.89 18.18
N HIS A 54 1.15 -11.61 18.35
CA HIS A 54 0.11 -11.12 19.25
C HIS A 54 -0.86 -10.20 18.49
N TRP A 55 -2.11 -10.19 18.94
CA TRP A 55 -3.15 -9.37 18.34
C TRP A 55 -2.81 -7.86 18.30
N SER A 56 -2.16 -7.35 19.34
CA SER A 56 -1.72 -5.95 19.41
C SER A 56 -0.66 -5.61 18.34
N THR A 57 0.32 -6.47 18.13
CA THR A 57 1.36 -6.28 17.09
C THR A 57 0.76 -6.35 15.69
N LEU A 58 -0.20 -7.24 15.47
CA LEU A 58 -0.94 -7.33 14.22
C LEU A 58 -1.69 -6.03 13.93
N LEU A 59 -2.40 -5.47 14.92
CA LEU A 59 -3.12 -4.21 14.74
C LEU A 59 -2.19 -3.03 14.45
N ILE A 60 -0.99 -3.00 15.03
CA ILE A 60 0.03 -1.98 14.72
C ILE A 60 0.48 -2.11 13.26
N GLY A 61 0.78 -3.31 12.78
CA GLY A 61 1.17 -3.54 11.39
C GLY A 61 0.06 -3.15 10.42
N VAL A 62 -1.18 -3.50 10.72
CA VAL A 62 -2.37 -3.12 9.94
C VAL A 62 -2.58 -1.60 9.92
N ALA A 63 -2.36 -0.91 11.04
CA ALA A 63 -2.44 0.54 11.10
C ALA A 63 -1.35 1.21 10.25
N LEU A 64 -0.11 0.73 10.31
CA LEU A 64 0.99 1.19 9.45
C LEU A 64 0.66 0.98 7.97
N TRP A 65 0.07 -0.16 7.61
CA TRP A 65 -0.37 -0.41 6.23
C TRP A 65 -1.48 0.56 5.80
N GLY A 66 -2.43 0.87 6.67
CA GLY A 66 -3.45 1.90 6.43
C GLY A 66 -2.83 3.29 6.20
N ILE A 67 -1.80 3.67 6.97
CA ILE A 67 -1.04 4.92 6.78
C ILE A 67 -0.37 4.92 5.41
N HIS A 68 0.34 3.85 5.04
CA HIS A 68 0.96 3.71 3.72
C HIS A 68 -0.05 3.93 2.59
N MET A 69 -1.23 3.30 2.68
CA MET A 69 -2.30 3.49 1.69
C MET A 69 -2.76 4.95 1.63
N GLY A 70 -2.91 5.61 2.77
CA GLY A 70 -3.26 7.04 2.84
C GLY A 70 -2.22 7.95 2.19
N MET A 71 -0.94 7.58 2.27
CA MET A 71 0.16 8.33 1.65
C MET A 71 0.23 8.13 0.13
N THR A 72 -0.07 6.92 -0.38
CA THR A 72 0.29 6.53 -1.76
C THR A 72 -0.89 6.53 -2.73
N GLN A 73 -2.09 6.19 -2.30
CA GLN A 73 -3.25 6.04 -3.19
C GLN A 73 -3.63 7.35 -3.90
N GLY A 74 -3.80 8.43 -3.15
CA GLY A 74 -4.12 9.74 -3.71
C GLY A 74 -2.96 10.32 -4.54
N LEU A 75 -1.74 10.06 -4.11
CA LEU A 75 -0.51 10.51 -4.78
C LEU A 75 -0.37 9.91 -6.19
N LEU A 76 -0.55 8.61 -6.34
CA LEU A 76 -0.46 7.93 -7.65
C LEU A 76 -1.52 8.46 -8.62
N ALA A 77 -2.75 8.67 -8.15
CA ALA A 77 -3.81 9.27 -8.94
C ALA A 77 -3.48 10.70 -9.37
N ALA A 78 -2.93 11.51 -8.46
CA ALA A 78 -2.49 12.88 -8.76
C ALA A 78 -1.36 12.89 -9.80
N MET A 79 -0.39 11.99 -9.71
CA MET A 79 0.70 11.88 -10.68
C MET A 79 0.16 11.56 -12.09
N VAL A 80 -0.79 10.66 -12.23
CA VAL A 80 -1.45 10.36 -13.52
C VAL A 80 -2.16 11.61 -14.05
N ALA A 81 -2.92 12.30 -13.21
CA ALA A 81 -3.66 13.49 -13.60
C ALA A 81 -2.75 14.65 -14.05
N HIS A 82 -1.56 14.80 -13.40
CA HIS A 82 -0.59 15.82 -13.76
C HIS A 82 0.20 15.52 -15.04
N THR A 83 0.46 14.25 -15.31
CA THR A 83 1.28 13.83 -16.45
C THR A 83 0.46 13.73 -17.75
N ALA A 84 -0.83 13.39 -17.65
CA ALA A 84 -1.69 13.16 -18.81
C ALA A 84 -2.23 14.48 -19.37
N PRO A 85 -2.19 14.67 -20.72
CA PRO A 85 -2.91 15.75 -21.39
C PRO A 85 -4.40 15.74 -21.02
N PRO A 86 -5.06 16.92 -20.90
CA PRO A 86 -6.47 17.00 -20.49
C PRO A 86 -7.40 16.12 -21.32
N GLU A 87 -7.16 16.04 -22.63
CA GLU A 87 -7.99 15.29 -23.60
C GLU A 87 -7.82 13.75 -23.45
N LEU A 88 -6.72 13.29 -22.88
CA LEU A 88 -6.38 11.88 -22.76
C LEU A 88 -6.39 11.37 -21.29
N ARG A 89 -6.86 12.17 -20.34
CA ARG A 89 -6.87 11.78 -18.92
C ARG A 89 -7.66 10.49 -18.68
N GLY A 90 -8.82 10.33 -19.32
CA GLY A 90 -9.61 9.10 -19.20
C GLY A 90 -8.83 7.87 -19.67
N THR A 91 -8.14 7.95 -20.80
CA THR A 91 -7.30 6.87 -21.35
C THR A 91 -6.11 6.60 -20.42
N ALA A 92 -5.45 7.64 -19.89
CA ALA A 92 -4.33 7.50 -18.98
C ALA A 92 -4.74 6.79 -17.67
N PHE A 93 -5.87 7.16 -17.07
CA PHE A 93 -6.42 6.45 -15.92
C PHE A 93 -6.82 5.01 -16.24
N GLY A 94 -7.41 4.78 -17.41
CA GLY A 94 -7.73 3.43 -17.88
C GLY A 94 -6.49 2.54 -18.00
N MET A 95 -5.42 3.06 -18.59
CA MET A 95 -4.15 2.35 -18.71
C MET A 95 -3.50 2.12 -17.34
N PHE A 96 -3.47 3.13 -16.48
CA PHE A 96 -2.97 3.01 -15.12
C PHE A 96 -3.70 1.93 -14.33
N ASN A 97 -5.04 1.91 -14.38
CA ASN A 97 -5.84 0.91 -13.70
C ASN A 97 -5.63 -0.50 -14.26
N LEU A 98 -5.49 -0.63 -15.59
CA LEU A 98 -5.20 -1.91 -16.25
C LEU A 98 -3.84 -2.47 -15.77
N MET A 99 -2.78 -1.65 -15.83
CA MET A 99 -1.45 -2.07 -15.39
C MET A 99 -1.40 -2.38 -13.90
N SER A 100 -2.06 -1.56 -13.06
CA SER A 100 -2.17 -1.79 -11.63
C SER A 100 -2.95 -3.08 -11.32
N GLY A 101 -4.03 -3.34 -12.04
CA GLY A 101 -4.81 -4.57 -11.89
C GLY A 101 -4.02 -5.83 -12.26
N LEU A 102 -3.26 -5.79 -13.36
CA LEU A 102 -2.38 -6.90 -13.76
C LEU A 102 -1.26 -7.12 -12.72
N ALA A 103 -0.63 -6.05 -12.26
CA ALA A 103 0.40 -6.13 -11.21
C ALA A 103 -0.18 -6.71 -9.91
N LEU A 104 -1.38 -6.28 -9.51
CA LEU A 104 -2.06 -6.79 -8.33
C LEU A 104 -2.42 -8.28 -8.46
N LEU A 105 -2.84 -8.72 -9.64
CA LEU A 105 -3.12 -10.13 -9.93
C LEU A 105 -1.86 -10.99 -9.75
N LEU A 106 -0.74 -10.57 -10.34
CA LEU A 106 0.53 -11.26 -10.21
C LEU A 106 1.03 -11.28 -8.76
N ALA A 107 0.96 -10.13 -8.09
CA ALA A 107 1.36 -10.00 -6.68
C ALA A 107 0.50 -10.89 -5.76
N SER A 108 -0.83 -10.91 -5.95
CA SER A 108 -1.73 -11.72 -5.15
C SER A 108 -1.50 -13.22 -5.37
N THR A 109 -1.26 -13.64 -6.62
CA THR A 109 -0.95 -15.03 -6.94
C THR A 109 0.37 -15.46 -6.30
N GLY A 110 1.41 -14.64 -6.44
CA GLY A 110 2.71 -14.89 -5.82
C GLY A 110 2.65 -14.92 -4.29
N ALA A 111 1.92 -13.97 -3.70
CA ALA A 111 1.69 -13.93 -2.26
C ALA A 111 0.95 -15.17 -1.75
N GLY A 112 -0.07 -15.64 -2.48
CA GLY A 112 -0.80 -16.86 -2.14
C GLY A 112 0.09 -18.09 -2.15
N VAL A 113 0.91 -18.26 -3.17
CA VAL A 113 1.89 -19.37 -3.26
C VAL A 113 2.89 -19.33 -2.12
N LEU A 114 3.44 -18.14 -1.80
CA LEU A 114 4.37 -17.97 -0.67
C LEU A 114 3.71 -18.31 0.66
N TRP A 115 2.48 -17.86 0.85
CA TRP A 115 1.72 -18.14 2.06
C TRP A 115 1.48 -19.64 2.26
N GLU A 116 1.05 -20.33 1.22
CA GLU A 116 0.77 -21.77 1.28
C GLU A 116 2.02 -22.62 1.46
N THR A 117 3.14 -22.24 0.83
CA THR A 117 4.38 -23.04 0.86
C THR A 117 5.28 -22.75 2.04
N PHE A 118 5.40 -21.49 2.44
CA PHE A 118 6.38 -21.04 3.44
C PHE A 118 5.74 -20.33 4.65
N GLY A 119 4.40 -20.20 4.66
CA GLY A 119 3.65 -19.55 5.73
C GLY A 119 3.51 -18.05 5.58
N ALA A 120 2.67 -17.45 6.42
CA ALA A 120 2.28 -16.03 6.35
C ALA A 120 3.48 -15.06 6.40
N ALA A 121 4.44 -15.31 7.27
CA ALA A 121 5.60 -14.42 7.46
C ALA A 121 6.43 -14.25 6.18
N SER A 122 6.54 -15.30 5.36
CA SER A 122 7.30 -15.25 4.11
C SER A 122 6.73 -14.26 3.11
N THR A 123 5.42 -14.12 3.06
CA THR A 123 4.72 -13.18 2.19
C THR A 123 5.07 -11.72 2.55
N PHE A 124 5.07 -11.40 3.84
CA PHE A 124 5.43 -10.06 4.32
C PHE A 124 6.92 -9.76 4.12
N TYR A 125 7.82 -10.72 4.38
CA TYR A 125 9.24 -10.54 4.09
C TYR A 125 9.50 -10.32 2.59
N ALA A 126 8.82 -11.05 1.71
CA ALA A 126 8.93 -10.83 0.26
C ALA A 126 8.44 -9.42 -0.13
N GLY A 127 7.33 -8.95 0.45
CA GLY A 127 6.84 -7.58 0.27
C GLY A 127 7.88 -6.54 0.68
N ALA A 128 8.45 -6.68 1.88
CA ALA A 128 9.49 -5.78 2.38
C ALA A 128 10.73 -5.75 1.46
N ILE A 129 11.20 -6.91 0.97
CA ILE A 129 12.34 -6.99 0.06
C ILE A 129 12.05 -6.28 -1.27
N ILE A 130 10.87 -6.50 -1.86
CA ILE A 130 10.45 -5.83 -3.10
C ILE A 130 10.42 -4.31 -2.89
N CYS A 131 9.90 -3.84 -1.76
CA CYS A 131 9.87 -2.41 -1.43
C CYS A 131 11.28 -1.82 -1.30
N VAL A 132 12.21 -2.53 -0.66
CA VAL A 132 13.63 -2.10 -0.55
C VAL A 132 14.30 -1.98 -1.92
N VAL A 133 14.05 -2.93 -2.83
CA VAL A 133 14.60 -2.89 -4.20
C VAL A 133 14.00 -1.74 -5.02
N THR A 134 12.76 -1.32 -4.69
CA THR A 134 12.03 -0.26 -5.41
C THR A 134 12.41 1.15 -4.90
N LEU A 135 12.99 1.28 -3.72
CA LEU A 135 13.29 2.53 -3.03
C LEU A 135 14.53 3.23 -3.60
#